data_eb79aad115ab53fb2d8ae73566c3e77a
#
_entry.id   eb79aad115ab53fb2d8ae73566c3e77a
#
_cell.length_a   1.000
_cell.length_b   1.000
_cell.length_c   1.000
_cell.angle_alpha   90.00
_cell.angle_beta   90.00
_cell.angle_gamma   90.00
#
_symmetry.space_group_name_H-M   'P 1'
#
loop_
_entity.id
_entity.type
_entity.pdbx_description
1 polymer ?
#
loop_
_entity_poly.entity_id
_entity_poly.type
_entity_poly.pdbx_seq_one_letter_code
_entity_poly.pdbx_strand_id
1 'polypeptide(L)'
;MKYLVFDIECCDGKHICEFGYVLIDEQFNVLERDCITINPGYKFKLTGRDKESDISLAFPEEVYYNSPKFDFYYDRIKSILTTPDCQIVGFSLSNDAGFLATAYELYGKEPISFTYYDFQKLYQG
;
A
#
# COMPACT_ATOMS: atom_id res chain seq x y z
N MET A 1 22.44 0.88 -2.41
CA MET A 1 21.17 0.11 -2.37
C MET A 1 20.24 0.73 -1.34
N LYS A 2 19.01 0.98 -1.73
CA LYS A 2 17.97 1.48 -0.82
C LYS A 2 16.98 0.35 -0.54
N TYR A 3 16.18 0.52 0.50
CA TYR A 3 15.11 -0.42 0.82
C TYR A 3 13.80 0.33 0.97
N LEU A 4 12.77 -0.19 0.35
CA LEU A 4 11.40 0.34 0.45
C LEU A 4 10.53 -0.66 1.20
N VAL A 5 9.84 -0.15 2.22
CA VAL A 5 8.78 -0.90 2.91
C VAL A 5 7.49 -0.16 2.68
N PHE A 6 6.45 -0.85 2.26
CA PHE A 6 5.14 -0.23 2.09
C PHE A 6 4.05 -1.12 2.66
N ASP A 7 2.93 -0.50 2.99
CA ASP A 7 1.76 -1.16 3.55
C ASP A 7 0.51 -0.49 3.00
N ILE A 8 -0.47 -1.31 2.62
CA ILE A 8 -1.74 -0.86 2.06
C ILE A 8 -2.86 -1.23 3.00
N GLU A 9 -3.73 -0.27 3.27
CA GLU A 9 -4.96 -0.49 4.01
C GLU A 9 -6.15 -0.30 3.07
N CYS A 10 -7.20 -1.10 3.29
CA CYS A 10 -8.43 -1.06 2.51
C CYS A 10 -9.61 -0.76 3.41
N CYS A 11 -10.63 -0.09 2.86
CA CYS A 11 -11.82 0.25 3.64
C CYS A 11 -12.73 -0.95 3.90
N ASP A 12 -12.64 -1.98 3.07
CA ASP A 12 -13.54 -3.14 3.07
C ASP A 12 -12.83 -4.46 2.76
N GLY A 13 -11.52 -4.48 2.89
CA GLY A 13 -10.69 -5.64 2.56
C GLY A 13 -10.35 -5.78 1.08
N LYS A 14 -10.83 -4.87 0.22
CA LYS A 14 -10.60 -4.93 -1.23
C LYS A 14 -10.19 -3.60 -1.84
N HIS A 15 -10.78 -2.49 -1.38
CA HIS A 15 -10.65 -1.19 -2.00
C HIS A 15 -9.67 -0.33 -1.23
N ILE A 16 -8.59 0.03 -1.88
CA ILE A 16 -7.48 0.76 -1.28
C ILE A 16 -7.92 2.13 -0.77
N CYS A 17 -7.55 2.46 0.47
CA CYS A 17 -7.78 3.78 1.06
C CYS A 17 -6.51 4.39 1.65
N GLU A 18 -5.42 3.63 1.74
CA GLU A 18 -4.20 4.14 2.34
C GLU A 18 -2.98 3.43 1.77
N PHE A 19 -1.96 4.19 1.43
CA PHE A 19 -0.67 3.67 0.98
C PHE A 19 0.41 4.34 1.83
N GLY A 20 0.95 3.58 2.79
CA GLY A 20 2.03 4.05 3.63
C GLY A 20 3.37 3.48 3.16
N TYR A 21 4.44 4.24 3.24
CA TYR A 21 5.74 3.75 2.85
C TYR A 21 6.88 4.44 3.60
N VAL A 22 8.00 3.74 3.67
CA VAL A 22 9.26 4.25 4.22
C VAL A 22 10.37 3.82 3.27
N LEU A 23 11.20 4.77 2.87
CA LEU A 23 12.39 4.52 2.07
C LEU A 23 13.61 4.76 2.95
N ILE A 24 14.48 3.77 3.04
CA ILE A 24 15.69 3.83 3.88
C ILE A 24 16.94 3.53 3.07
N ASP A 25 18.08 3.98 3.56
CA ASP A 25 19.38 3.64 2.99
C ASP A 25 19.99 2.40 3.67
N GLU A 26 21.21 2.04 3.31
CA GLU A 26 21.92 0.86 3.85
C GLU A 26 22.26 0.99 5.33
N GLN A 27 22.32 2.19 5.85
CA GLN A 27 22.58 2.45 7.26
C GLN A 27 21.29 2.63 8.06
N PHE A 28 20.14 2.33 7.45
CA PHE A 28 18.80 2.45 8.05
C PHE A 28 18.37 3.89 8.35
N ASN A 29 18.99 4.86 7.68
CA ASN A 29 18.50 6.23 7.75
C ASN A 29 17.24 6.37 6.90
N VAL A 30 16.22 7.03 7.45
CA VAL A 30 14.98 7.29 6.72
C VAL A 30 15.24 8.41 5.72
N LEU A 31 15.11 8.09 4.43
CA LEU A 31 15.27 9.05 3.33
C LEU A 31 13.95 9.74 2.99
N GLU A 32 12.85 8.98 3.07
CA GLU A 32 11.53 9.49 2.75
C GLU A 32 10.49 8.62 3.44
N ARG A 33 9.40 9.23 3.90
CA ARG A 33 8.26 8.49 4.45
C ARG A 33 7.00 9.32 4.27
N ASP A 34 5.90 8.64 4.02
CA ASP A 34 4.60 9.30 3.93
C ASP A 34 3.48 8.27 4.07
N CYS A 35 2.30 8.77 4.35
CA CYS A 35 1.07 8.00 4.37
C CYS A 35 0.09 8.69 3.44
N ILE A 36 -0.15 8.10 2.27
CA ILE A 36 -1.05 8.66 1.25
C ILE A 36 -2.45 8.17 1.57
N THR A 37 -3.35 9.11 1.84
CA THR A 37 -4.77 8.80 2.03
C THR A 37 -5.49 8.86 0.69
N ILE A 38 -6.33 7.87 0.42
CA ILE A 38 -6.99 7.67 -0.87
C ILE A 38 -8.48 7.49 -0.63
N ASN A 39 -9.29 8.21 -1.41
CA ASN A 39 -10.73 8.00 -1.40
C ASN A 39 -11.02 6.64 -2.06
N PRO A 40 -11.56 5.67 -1.32
CA PRO A 40 -11.76 4.32 -1.88
C PRO A 40 -12.96 4.22 -2.81
N GLY A 41 -13.90 5.19 -2.77
CA GLY A 41 -15.12 5.15 -3.56
C GLY A 41 -16.17 4.17 -3.06
N TYR A 42 -15.94 3.54 -1.92
CA TYR A 42 -16.82 2.54 -1.31
C TYR A 42 -16.96 2.81 0.17
N LYS A 43 -17.99 2.24 0.78
CA LYS A 43 -18.23 2.39 2.21
C LYS A 43 -17.18 1.63 3.02
N PHE A 44 -16.80 2.19 4.14
CA PHE A 44 -15.97 1.51 5.11
C PHE A 44 -16.78 0.37 5.74
N LYS A 45 -16.25 -0.84 5.58
CA LYS A 45 -16.88 -2.04 6.09
C LYS A 45 -15.79 -3.01 6.54
N LEU A 46 -15.55 -3.05 7.82
CA LEU A 46 -14.64 -4.02 8.41
C LEU A 46 -15.33 -5.39 8.39
N THR A 47 -14.64 -6.39 7.90
CA THR A 47 -15.18 -7.74 7.77
C THR A 47 -14.35 -8.75 8.55
N GLY A 48 -15.01 -9.69 9.21
CA GLY A 48 -14.39 -10.85 9.81
C GLY A 48 -13.19 -10.53 10.70
N ARG A 49 -12.04 -10.81 10.18
CA ARG A 49 -10.75 -10.65 10.84
C ARG A 49 -10.44 -9.22 11.28
N ASP A 50 -10.90 -8.23 10.49
CA ASP A 50 -10.65 -6.83 10.79
C ASP A 50 -11.47 -6.32 11.97
N LYS A 51 -12.60 -6.97 12.27
CA LYS A 51 -13.42 -6.62 13.44
C LYS A 51 -12.78 -7.08 14.74
N GLU A 52 -12.01 -8.14 14.69
CA GLU A 52 -11.39 -8.75 15.87
C GLU A 52 -9.97 -8.24 16.08
N SER A 53 -9.29 -7.84 15.01
CA SER A 53 -7.99 -7.21 15.12
C SER A 53 -8.20 -5.71 15.25
N ASP A 54 -7.54 -5.09 16.20
CA ASP A 54 -7.53 -3.63 16.36
C ASP A 54 -6.80 -2.93 15.20
N ILE A 55 -7.09 -3.33 13.95
CA ILE A 55 -6.58 -2.62 12.79
C ILE A 55 -7.34 -1.31 12.73
N SER A 56 -6.73 -0.29 13.31
CA SER A 56 -7.26 1.06 13.20
C SER A 56 -6.62 1.72 11.99
N LEU A 57 -7.44 2.36 11.19
CA LEU A 57 -6.96 3.25 10.16
C LEU A 57 -6.29 4.46 10.83
N ALA A 58 -5.29 5.04 10.17
CA ALA A 58 -4.53 6.14 10.74
C ALA A 58 -5.36 7.41 10.92
N PHE A 59 -6.47 7.55 10.17
CA PHE A 59 -7.29 8.76 10.16
C PHE A 59 -8.78 8.43 10.23
N PRO A 60 -9.64 9.41 10.58
CA PRO A 60 -11.09 9.25 10.49
C PRO A 60 -11.56 9.06 9.04
N GLU A 61 -12.70 8.40 8.85
CA GLU A 61 -13.24 8.10 7.52
C GLU A 61 -13.36 9.32 6.62
N GLU A 62 -13.76 10.46 7.17
CA GLU A 62 -13.92 11.70 6.39
C GLU A 62 -12.63 12.18 5.73
N VAL A 63 -11.47 11.88 6.31
CA VAL A 63 -10.18 12.24 5.70
C VAL A 63 -10.00 11.49 4.38
N TYR A 64 -10.35 10.21 4.35
CA TYR A 64 -10.25 9.40 3.13
C TYR A 64 -11.24 9.86 2.08
N TYR A 65 -12.48 10.12 2.45
CA TYR A 65 -13.50 10.59 1.50
C TYR A 65 -13.20 11.98 0.94
N ASN A 66 -12.45 12.80 1.66
CA ASN A 66 -12.01 14.11 1.19
C ASN A 66 -10.70 14.06 0.42
N SER A 67 -10.10 12.88 0.30
CA SER A 67 -8.86 12.68 -0.45
C SER A 67 -9.16 12.37 -1.92
N PRO A 68 -8.19 12.60 -2.81
CA PRO A 68 -8.31 12.14 -4.20
C PRO A 68 -8.40 10.63 -4.29
N LYS A 69 -8.90 10.12 -5.41
CA LYS A 69 -8.98 8.70 -5.68
C LYS A 69 -7.64 8.15 -6.20
N PHE A 70 -7.55 6.85 -6.36
CA PHE A 70 -6.33 6.15 -6.72
C PHE A 70 -5.72 6.66 -8.04
N ASP A 71 -6.53 6.97 -9.04
CA ASP A 71 -6.06 7.43 -10.34
C ASP A 71 -5.24 8.72 -10.23
N PHE A 72 -5.57 9.59 -9.29
CA PHE A 72 -4.80 10.81 -9.02
C PHE A 72 -3.39 10.47 -8.50
N TYR A 73 -3.26 9.43 -7.70
CA TYR A 73 -1.99 9.04 -7.07
C TYR A 73 -1.21 7.99 -7.85
N TYR A 74 -1.77 7.49 -8.94
CA TYR A 74 -1.17 6.37 -9.68
C TYR A 74 0.29 6.62 -10.07
N ASP A 75 0.58 7.77 -10.66
CA ASP A 75 1.93 8.10 -11.09
C ASP A 75 2.91 8.21 -9.93
N ARG A 76 2.45 8.77 -8.81
CA ARG A 76 3.25 8.89 -7.60
C ARG A 76 3.57 7.52 -7.01
N ILE A 77 2.57 6.66 -6.90
CA ILE A 77 2.74 5.29 -6.39
C ILE A 77 3.67 4.50 -7.31
N LYS A 78 3.50 4.64 -8.61
CA LYS A 78 4.38 4.01 -9.60
C LYS A 78 5.83 4.46 -9.42
N SER A 79 6.05 5.75 -9.23
CA SER A 79 7.38 6.31 -9.00
C SER A 79 8.03 5.73 -7.74
N ILE A 80 7.24 5.59 -6.67
CA ILE A 80 7.72 5.00 -5.40
C ILE A 80 8.10 3.53 -5.60
N LEU A 81 7.23 2.75 -6.20
CA LEU A 81 7.43 1.30 -6.38
C LEU A 81 8.53 0.97 -7.40
N THR A 82 8.89 1.91 -8.25
CA THR A 82 9.94 1.73 -9.27
C THR A 82 11.18 2.57 -8.98
N THR A 83 11.41 2.94 -7.73
CA THR A 83 12.60 3.69 -7.30
C THR A 83 13.86 2.95 -7.73
N PRO A 84 14.80 3.61 -8.46
CA PRO A 84 16.04 2.96 -8.89
C PRO A 84 16.92 2.53 -7.72
N ASP A 85 17.67 1.45 -7.93
CA ASP A 85 18.61 0.91 -6.94
C ASP A 85 17.96 0.69 -5.58
N CYS A 86 16.77 0.06 -5.61
CA CYS A 86 15.94 -0.12 -4.44
C CYS A 86 15.38 -1.54 -4.39
N GLN A 87 15.46 -2.15 -3.22
CA GLN A 87 14.86 -3.46 -2.94
C GLN A 87 13.58 -3.23 -2.14
N ILE A 88 12.46 -3.76 -2.61
CA ILE A 88 11.20 -3.73 -1.85
C ILE A 88 11.18 -4.94 -0.95
N VAL A 89 10.95 -4.72 0.35
CA VAL A 89 10.91 -5.79 1.35
C VAL A 89 9.68 -5.60 2.23
N GLY A 90 9.18 -6.69 2.79
CA GLY A 90 8.06 -6.61 3.71
C GLY A 90 7.47 -7.96 4.06
N PHE A 91 6.33 -7.94 4.70
CA PHE A 91 5.62 -9.13 5.18
C PHE A 91 4.22 -9.17 4.57
N SER A 92 3.85 -10.32 3.99
CA SER A 92 2.55 -10.51 3.33
C SER A 92 2.29 -9.55 2.16
N LEU A 93 3.32 -9.18 1.42
CA LEU A 93 3.22 -8.24 0.30
C LEU A 93 2.37 -8.76 -0.86
N SER A 94 2.13 -10.08 -0.93
CA SER A 94 1.22 -10.65 -1.92
C SER A 94 -0.21 -10.11 -1.76
N ASN A 95 -0.63 -9.84 -0.52
CA ASN A 95 -1.94 -9.24 -0.25
C ASN A 95 -1.98 -7.81 -0.79
N ASP A 96 -0.93 -7.02 -0.52
CA ASP A 96 -0.82 -5.65 -0.99
C ASP A 96 -0.80 -5.58 -2.52
N ALA A 97 -0.08 -6.51 -3.16
CA ALA A 97 -0.06 -6.61 -4.62
C ALA A 97 -1.45 -6.91 -5.18
N GLY A 98 -2.25 -7.72 -4.47
CA GLY A 98 -3.63 -8.01 -4.84
C GLY A 98 -4.53 -6.78 -4.74
N PHE A 99 -4.36 -5.97 -3.70
CA PHE A 99 -5.10 -4.71 -3.55
C PHE A 99 -4.77 -3.74 -4.67
N LEU A 100 -3.50 -3.64 -5.05
CA LEU A 100 -3.09 -2.82 -6.18
C LEU A 100 -3.71 -3.32 -7.49
N ALA A 101 -3.74 -4.64 -7.70
CA ALA A 101 -4.34 -5.24 -8.91
C ALA A 101 -5.82 -4.86 -9.03
N THR A 102 -6.57 -4.90 -7.92
CA THR A 102 -7.96 -4.45 -7.88
C THR A 102 -8.09 -2.99 -8.28
N ALA A 103 -7.20 -2.13 -7.76
CA ALA A 103 -7.21 -0.71 -8.07
C ALA A 103 -6.89 -0.43 -9.55
N TYR A 104 -5.91 -1.13 -10.13
CA TYR A 104 -5.61 -0.97 -11.56
C TYR A 104 -6.83 -1.28 -12.42
N GLU A 105 -7.52 -2.37 -12.11
CA GLU A 105 -8.70 -2.78 -12.86
C GLU A 105 -9.83 -1.77 -12.74
N LEU A 106 -10.10 -1.30 -11.52
CA LEU A 106 -11.16 -0.33 -11.27
C LEU A 106 -10.94 1.00 -11.98
N TYR A 107 -9.71 1.45 -12.08
CA TYR A 107 -9.38 2.78 -12.62
C TYR A 107 -8.78 2.73 -14.02
N GLY A 108 -8.77 1.55 -14.64
CA GLY A 108 -8.26 1.38 -16.00
C GLY A 108 -6.79 1.73 -16.14
N LYS A 109 -5.99 1.39 -15.14
CA LYS A 109 -4.55 1.67 -15.14
C LYS A 109 -3.76 0.41 -15.45
N GLU A 110 -2.60 0.59 -16.07
CA GLU A 110 -1.70 -0.52 -16.33
C GLU A 110 -1.06 -1.01 -15.03
N PRO A 111 -0.89 -2.33 -14.88
CA PRO A 111 -0.19 -2.87 -13.72
C PRO A 111 1.23 -2.30 -13.61
N ILE A 112 1.60 -1.90 -12.39
CA ILE A 112 2.96 -1.45 -12.11
C ILE A 112 3.83 -2.70 -11.93
N SER A 113 4.91 -2.79 -12.70
CA SER A 113 5.84 -3.91 -12.61
C SER A 113 6.89 -3.61 -11.56
N PHE A 114 6.94 -4.43 -10.52
CA PHE A 114 7.96 -4.33 -9.47
C PHE A 114 8.18 -5.72 -8.85
N THR A 115 9.37 -5.91 -8.29
CA THR A 115 9.71 -7.13 -7.58
C THR A 115 9.85 -6.83 -6.09
N TYR A 116 9.55 -7.81 -5.26
CA TYR A 116 9.62 -7.64 -3.82
C TYR A 116 10.10 -8.93 -3.15
N TYR A 117 10.65 -8.76 -1.96
CA TYR A 117 11.09 -9.86 -1.11
C TYR A 117 10.11 -9.97 0.05
N ASP A 118 9.40 -11.10 0.11
CA ASP A 118 8.36 -11.32 1.12
C ASP A 118 8.88 -12.23 2.22
N PHE A 119 9.08 -11.69 3.41
CA PHE A 119 9.59 -12.44 4.55
C PHE A 119 8.65 -13.54 5.03
N GLN A 120 7.36 -13.43 4.77
CA GLN A 120 6.39 -14.46 5.14
C GLN A 120 6.73 -15.79 4.48
N LYS A 121 7.17 -15.77 3.23
CA LYS A 121 7.53 -16.99 2.48
C LYS A 121 8.74 -17.69 3.06
N LEU A 122 9.67 -16.97 3.67
CA LEU A 122 10.82 -17.55 4.32
C LEU A 122 10.43 -18.39 5.53
N TYR A 123 9.46 -17.91 6.31
CA TYR A 123 9.02 -18.62 7.51
C TYR A 123 8.11 -19.79 7.20
N GLN A 124 7.48 -19.80 6.05
CA GLN A 124 6.62 -20.90 5.60
C GLN A 124 7.40 -21.98 4.85
N GLY A 125 8.56 -21.61 4.41
CA GLY A 125 9.42 -22.46 3.58
C GLY A 125 10.01 -23.59 4.30
#